data_3a827a5c99e4bfea42af76c91062770d
#
_entry.id   3a827a5c99e4bfea42af76c91062770d
#
_cell.length_a   1.000
_cell.length_b   1.000
_cell.length_c   1.000
_cell.angle_alpha   90.00
_cell.angle_beta   90.00
_cell.angle_gamma   90.00
#
_symmetry.space_group_name_H-M   'P 1'
#
loop_
_entity.id
_entity.type
_entity.pdbx_description
1 polymer ?
#
loop_
_entity_poly.entity_id
_entity_poly.type
_entity_poly.pdbx_seq_one_letter_code
_entity_poly.pdbx_strand_id
1 'polypeptide(L)'
;MINLDLIFGIATFTLIVNLMIFVILFARSRLVSTGDVTIEINGDQDNAIKVPAGGKLLQTLASENLFLSSACGGGGTCSQCRCQVFEGGGSILSTEEAHFNNKEKREGWRLSCQVPVKADMKITVPDEVFGVKKWETTVISNDSVATFIKELVLKLPEGENVGFEAGGYVQMEIPPYLSLIHI
;
A
#
# COMPACT_ATOMS: atom_id res chain seq x y z
N MET A 1 40.73 11.57 36.50
CA MET A 1 41.20 12.30 35.28
C MET A 1 40.42 11.77 34.10
N ILE A 2 39.62 12.60 33.47
CA ILE A 2 38.87 12.18 32.27
C ILE A 2 39.88 12.07 31.13
N ASN A 3 39.93 10.92 30.48
CA ASN A 3 40.85 10.69 29.38
C ASN A 3 40.50 11.57 28.19
N LEU A 4 41.37 12.45 27.80
CA LEU A 4 41.19 13.41 26.71
C LEU A 4 40.87 12.68 25.40
N ASP A 5 41.51 11.54 25.16
CA ASP A 5 41.30 10.68 23.99
C ASP A 5 39.85 10.12 23.94
N LEU A 6 39.29 9.80 25.13
CA LEU A 6 37.89 9.33 25.22
C LEU A 6 36.91 10.45 24.84
N ILE A 7 37.18 11.70 25.29
CA ILE A 7 36.33 12.85 24.94
C ILE A 7 36.39 13.11 23.44
N PHE A 8 37.58 13.10 22.85
CA PHE A 8 37.77 13.29 21.41
C PHE A 8 37.08 12.16 20.62
N GLY A 9 37.15 10.91 21.07
CA GLY A 9 36.49 9.77 20.44
C GLY A 9 34.97 9.94 20.45
N ILE A 10 34.39 10.28 21.60
CA ILE A 10 32.95 10.50 21.74
C ILE A 10 32.50 11.70 20.87
N ALA A 11 33.22 12.80 20.92
CA ALA A 11 32.91 14.00 20.14
C ALA A 11 32.95 13.72 18.63
N THR A 12 33.96 13.03 18.16
CA THR A 12 34.09 12.66 16.73
C THR A 12 32.99 11.72 16.29
N PHE A 13 32.67 10.70 17.09
CA PHE A 13 31.59 9.77 16.79
C PHE A 13 30.23 10.51 16.71
N THR A 14 29.96 11.35 17.72
CA THR A 14 28.70 12.12 17.75
C THR A 14 28.61 13.08 16.57
N LEU A 15 29.72 13.72 16.18
CA LEU A 15 29.74 14.62 15.02
C LEU A 15 29.42 13.85 13.72
N ILE A 16 30.02 12.68 13.52
CA ILE A 16 29.82 11.86 12.33
C ILE A 16 28.33 11.42 12.25
N VAL A 17 27.78 10.94 13.36
CA VAL A 17 26.37 10.50 13.41
C VAL A 17 25.43 11.66 13.11
N ASN A 18 25.64 12.82 13.71
CA ASN A 18 24.83 14.01 13.45
C ASN A 18 24.94 14.49 12.00
N LEU A 19 26.14 14.45 11.43
CA LEU A 19 26.37 14.78 10.02
C LEU A 19 25.60 13.83 9.09
N MET A 20 25.65 12.52 9.36
CA MET A 20 24.88 11.54 8.58
C MET A 20 23.37 11.77 8.70
N ILE A 21 22.86 12.02 9.90
CA ILE A 21 21.44 12.35 10.11
C ILE A 21 21.06 13.60 9.32
N PHE A 22 21.89 14.65 9.37
CA PHE A 22 21.64 15.89 8.63
C PHE A 22 21.58 15.63 7.12
N VAL A 23 22.55 14.87 6.58
CA VAL A 23 22.56 14.52 5.14
C VAL A 23 21.31 13.75 4.75
N ILE A 24 20.89 12.76 5.56
CA ILE A 24 19.67 11.97 5.29
C ILE A 24 18.43 12.87 5.32
N LEU A 25 18.29 13.71 6.34
CA LEU A 25 17.13 14.62 6.45
C LEU A 25 17.12 15.65 5.32
N PHE A 26 18.27 16.18 4.95
CA PHE A 26 18.42 17.10 3.82
C PHE A 26 18.05 16.42 2.49
N ALA A 27 18.58 15.23 2.25
CA ALA A 27 18.22 14.45 1.07
C ALA A 27 16.72 14.14 1.03
N ARG A 28 16.15 13.72 2.15
CA ARG A 28 14.71 13.46 2.28
C ARG A 28 13.88 14.70 1.94
N SER A 29 14.24 15.88 2.47
CA SER A 29 13.52 17.13 2.22
C SER A 29 13.55 17.57 0.76
N ARG A 30 14.56 17.12 -0.01
CA ARG A 30 14.70 17.44 -1.44
C ARG A 30 14.15 16.40 -2.39
N LEU A 31 14.13 15.12 -1.96
CA LEU A 31 13.80 13.99 -2.83
C LEU A 31 12.37 13.46 -2.59
N VAL A 32 11.81 13.68 -1.40
CA VAL A 32 10.46 13.21 -1.09
C VAL A 32 9.48 14.34 -1.39
N SER A 33 8.54 14.08 -2.29
CA SER A 33 7.42 14.98 -2.54
C SER A 33 6.59 15.11 -1.27
N THR A 34 6.44 16.34 -0.79
CA THR A 34 5.60 16.67 0.37
C THR A 34 4.48 17.58 -0.12
N GLY A 35 3.27 17.27 0.27
CA GLY A 35 2.07 18.02 -0.11
C GLY A 35 0.95 17.08 -0.54
N ASP A 36 -0.19 17.67 -0.85
CA ASP A 36 -1.32 16.93 -1.37
C ASP A 36 -1.22 16.81 -2.89
N VAL A 37 -1.62 15.68 -3.40
CA VAL A 37 -1.72 15.40 -4.83
C VAL A 37 -3.16 15.05 -5.17
N THR A 38 -3.58 15.36 -6.39
CA THR A 38 -4.91 15.08 -6.89
C THR A 38 -4.87 13.83 -7.77
N ILE A 39 -5.75 12.88 -7.51
CA ILE A 39 -5.90 11.68 -8.33
C ILE A 39 -7.27 11.73 -9.00
N GLU A 40 -7.26 11.88 -10.33
CA GLU A 40 -8.43 11.80 -11.19
C GLU A 40 -8.68 10.33 -11.54
N ILE A 41 -9.90 9.83 -11.28
CA ILE A 41 -10.26 8.43 -11.45
C ILE A 41 -11.32 8.31 -12.54
N ASN A 42 -11.06 7.44 -13.53
CA ASN A 42 -11.97 7.15 -14.64
C ASN A 42 -12.43 8.39 -15.44
N GLY A 43 -11.58 9.43 -15.46
CA GLY A 43 -11.88 10.68 -16.18
C GLY A 43 -12.89 11.60 -15.48
N ASP A 44 -13.26 11.29 -14.24
CA ASP A 44 -14.18 12.11 -13.44
C ASP A 44 -13.36 13.14 -12.63
N GLN A 45 -13.37 14.39 -13.11
CA GLN A 45 -12.68 15.50 -12.47
C GLN A 45 -13.43 16.04 -11.25
N ASP A 46 -14.74 15.88 -11.21
CA ASP A 46 -15.57 16.39 -10.11
C ASP A 46 -15.41 15.53 -8.85
N ASN A 47 -15.10 14.24 -9.02
CA ASN A 47 -14.83 13.30 -7.92
C ASN A 47 -13.34 12.97 -7.74
N ALA A 48 -12.46 13.85 -8.20
CA ALA A 48 -11.02 13.69 -7.98
C ALA A 48 -10.67 13.73 -6.48
N ILE A 49 -9.89 12.76 -6.02
CA ILE A 49 -9.49 12.65 -4.62
C ILE A 49 -8.19 13.41 -4.35
N LYS A 50 -8.12 14.08 -3.19
CA LYS A 50 -6.89 14.74 -2.70
C LYS A 50 -6.28 13.92 -1.59
N VAL A 51 -5.05 13.48 -1.79
CA VAL A 51 -4.34 12.57 -0.90
C VAL A 51 -2.92 13.05 -0.65
N PRO A 52 -2.32 12.75 0.51
CA PRO A 52 -0.93 13.10 0.77
C PRO A 52 0.02 12.32 -0.15
N ALA A 53 1.01 13.03 -0.70
CA ALA A 53 2.06 12.39 -1.48
C ALA A 53 2.97 11.49 -0.62
N GLY A 54 3.59 10.47 -1.24
CA GLY A 54 4.62 9.64 -0.61
C GLY A 54 4.23 8.19 -0.38
N GLY A 55 2.94 7.84 -0.51
CA GLY A 55 2.44 6.46 -0.41
C GLY A 55 2.57 5.66 -1.71
N LYS A 56 2.10 4.42 -1.67
CA LYS A 56 1.85 3.58 -2.85
C LYS A 56 0.39 3.73 -3.26
N LEU A 57 0.11 3.75 -4.55
CA LEU A 57 -1.24 3.98 -5.09
C LEU A 57 -2.27 3.01 -4.52
N LEU A 58 -1.94 1.72 -4.38
CA LEU A 58 -2.84 0.71 -3.79
C LEU A 58 -3.31 1.10 -2.38
N GLN A 59 -2.37 1.49 -1.52
CA GLN A 59 -2.67 1.85 -0.13
C GLN A 59 -3.40 3.19 -0.04
N THR A 60 -3.02 4.13 -0.89
CA THR A 60 -3.66 5.45 -0.98
C THR A 60 -5.11 5.32 -1.42
N LEU A 61 -5.41 4.50 -2.43
CA LEU A 61 -6.79 4.24 -2.85
C LEU A 61 -7.58 3.51 -1.76
N ALA A 62 -6.97 2.56 -1.05
CA ALA A 62 -7.62 1.86 0.05
C ALA A 62 -7.99 2.79 1.21
N SER A 63 -7.18 3.83 1.50
CA SER A 63 -7.53 4.84 2.52
C SER A 63 -8.74 5.70 2.12
N GLU A 64 -9.03 5.79 0.83
CA GLU A 64 -10.21 6.47 0.26
C GLU A 64 -11.38 5.50 -0.03
N ASN A 65 -11.36 4.30 0.57
CA ASN A 65 -12.36 3.24 0.39
C ASN A 65 -12.47 2.69 -1.04
N LEU A 66 -11.42 2.82 -1.84
CA LEU A 66 -11.31 2.23 -3.18
C LEU A 66 -10.37 1.01 -3.11
N PHE A 67 -10.96 -0.17 -3.07
CA PHE A 67 -10.22 -1.40 -2.80
C PHE A 67 -9.93 -2.17 -4.10
N LEU A 68 -8.68 -2.09 -4.59
CA LEU A 68 -8.22 -2.95 -5.66
C LEU A 68 -7.82 -4.32 -5.12
N SER A 69 -8.14 -5.34 -5.87
CA SER A 69 -7.74 -6.72 -5.58
C SER A 69 -6.24 -6.87 -5.37
N SER A 70 -5.82 -7.50 -4.27
CA SER A 70 -4.39 -7.70 -4.00
C SER A 70 -4.16 -8.93 -3.11
N ALA A 71 -4.17 -10.13 -3.68
CA ALA A 71 -3.95 -11.36 -2.93
C ALA A 71 -2.56 -11.48 -2.29
N CYS A 72 -1.54 -10.76 -2.81
CA CYS A 72 -0.20 -10.73 -2.24
C CYS A 72 0.01 -9.63 -1.19
N GLY A 73 -1.04 -8.90 -0.80
CA GLY A 73 -0.94 -7.79 0.16
C GLY A 73 -0.05 -6.63 -0.31
N GLY A 74 0.07 -6.42 -1.62
CA GLY A 74 0.90 -5.35 -2.19
C GLY A 74 2.34 -5.74 -2.50
N GLY A 75 2.68 -7.03 -2.45
CA GLY A 75 4.03 -7.53 -2.72
C GLY A 75 4.45 -7.53 -4.19
N GLY A 76 3.55 -7.17 -5.12
CA GLY A 76 3.87 -7.08 -6.56
C GLY A 76 3.95 -8.42 -7.29
N THR A 77 3.44 -9.52 -6.72
CA THR A 77 3.61 -10.87 -7.26
C THR A 77 2.34 -11.49 -7.85
N CYS A 78 1.14 -11.08 -7.41
CA CYS A 78 -0.13 -11.69 -7.84
C CYS A 78 -0.74 -11.06 -9.09
N SER A 79 -0.26 -9.90 -9.53
CA SER A 79 -0.75 -9.13 -10.69
C SER A 79 -2.24 -8.74 -10.64
N GLN A 80 -2.88 -8.79 -9.47
CA GLN A 80 -4.32 -8.50 -9.37
C GLN A 80 -4.64 -7.01 -9.22
N CYS A 81 -3.73 -6.23 -8.64
CA CYS A 81 -3.90 -4.79 -8.42
C CYS A 81 -3.65 -3.96 -9.69
N ARG A 82 -4.16 -4.42 -10.84
CA ARG A 82 -3.98 -3.77 -12.13
C ARG A 82 -4.83 -2.50 -12.22
N CYS A 83 -4.23 -1.45 -12.70
CA CYS A 83 -4.90 -0.21 -13.08
C CYS A 83 -4.17 0.41 -14.26
N GLN A 84 -4.83 1.29 -14.99
CA GLN A 84 -4.14 2.10 -16.01
C GLN A 84 -3.74 3.44 -15.37
N VAL A 85 -2.50 3.86 -15.61
CA VAL A 85 -1.97 5.12 -15.12
C VAL A 85 -1.48 5.91 -16.32
N PHE A 86 -2.17 6.99 -16.65
CA PHE A 86 -1.87 7.83 -17.82
C PHE A 86 -0.90 8.94 -17.48
N GLU A 87 -1.05 9.54 -16.28
CA GLU A 87 -0.21 10.65 -15.84
C GLU A 87 0.23 10.41 -14.37
N GLY A 88 1.40 10.90 -13.99
CA GLY A 88 1.89 10.93 -12.60
C GLY A 88 2.49 9.63 -12.07
N GLY A 89 2.37 8.50 -12.79
CA GLY A 89 2.82 7.19 -12.34
C GLY A 89 4.33 6.92 -12.47
N GLY A 90 5.07 7.79 -13.15
CA GLY A 90 6.48 7.58 -13.45
C GLY A 90 6.73 6.41 -14.41
N SER A 91 7.99 6.02 -14.58
CA SER A 91 8.36 4.88 -15.42
C SER A 91 7.93 3.54 -14.80
N ILE A 92 7.65 2.57 -15.66
CA ILE A 92 7.38 1.19 -15.21
C ILE A 92 8.63 0.64 -14.49
N LEU A 93 8.42 -0.05 -13.39
CA LEU A 93 9.49 -0.65 -12.62
C LEU A 93 9.83 -2.05 -13.15
N SER A 94 11.08 -2.48 -13.00
CA SER A 94 11.51 -3.83 -13.39
C SER A 94 10.69 -4.95 -12.70
N THR A 95 10.18 -4.68 -11.50
CA THR A 95 9.29 -5.58 -10.76
C THR A 95 7.90 -5.72 -11.41
N GLU A 96 7.48 -4.73 -12.20
CA GLU A 96 6.19 -4.74 -12.91
C GLU A 96 6.32 -5.32 -14.32
N GLU A 97 7.50 -5.17 -14.93
CA GLU A 97 7.71 -5.50 -16.35
C GLU A 97 7.35 -6.94 -16.73
N ALA A 98 7.59 -7.88 -15.82
CA ALA A 98 7.30 -9.30 -16.03
C ALA A 98 5.78 -9.62 -16.09
N HIS A 99 4.94 -8.71 -15.58
CA HIS A 99 3.49 -8.92 -15.46
C HIS A 99 2.70 -8.33 -16.63
N PHE A 100 3.35 -7.59 -17.52
CA PHE A 100 2.70 -6.91 -18.64
C PHE A 100 3.39 -7.18 -19.96
N ASN A 101 2.59 -7.42 -20.98
CA ASN A 101 3.07 -7.48 -22.34
C ASN A 101 3.34 -6.07 -22.90
N ASN A 102 3.98 -5.99 -24.10
CA ASN A 102 4.35 -4.71 -24.70
C ASN A 102 3.15 -3.83 -25.10
N LYS A 103 1.97 -4.43 -25.32
CA LYS A 103 0.75 -3.71 -25.62
C LYS A 103 0.20 -3.05 -24.35
N GLU A 104 0.08 -3.82 -23.26
CA GLU A 104 -0.39 -3.34 -21.97
C GLU A 104 0.51 -2.21 -21.43
N LYS A 105 1.84 -2.34 -21.56
CA LYS A 105 2.79 -1.29 -21.16
C LYS A 105 2.53 0.03 -21.90
N ARG A 106 2.20 -0.04 -23.19
CA ARG A 106 1.87 1.15 -23.99
C ARG A 106 0.50 1.73 -23.67
N GLU A 107 -0.43 0.91 -23.22
CA GLU A 107 -1.76 1.32 -22.77
C GLU A 107 -1.76 1.87 -21.33
N GLY A 108 -0.60 1.95 -20.67
CA GLY A 108 -0.46 2.51 -19.34
C GLY A 108 -0.82 1.57 -18.20
N TRP A 109 -0.89 0.26 -18.45
CA TRP A 109 -1.16 -0.72 -17.38
C TRP A 109 -0.01 -0.79 -16.39
N ARG A 110 -0.36 -0.72 -15.10
CA ARG A 110 0.56 -0.74 -13.98
C ARG A 110 0.01 -1.60 -12.83
N LEU A 111 0.91 -1.99 -11.92
CA LEU A 111 0.51 -2.56 -10.64
C LEU A 111 0.39 -1.44 -9.59
N SER A 112 -0.81 -1.12 -9.13
CA SER A 112 -1.03 -0.02 -8.18
C SER A 112 -0.20 -0.15 -6.90
N CYS A 113 0.13 -1.37 -6.48
CA CYS A 113 1.02 -1.61 -5.34
C CYS A 113 2.48 -1.21 -5.59
N GLN A 114 2.90 -1.02 -6.83
CA GLN A 114 4.26 -0.60 -7.17
C GLN A 114 4.33 0.89 -7.54
N VAL A 115 3.23 1.50 -7.96
CA VAL A 115 3.17 2.90 -8.37
C VAL A 115 3.28 3.83 -7.15
N PRO A 116 4.30 4.71 -7.08
CA PRO A 116 4.40 5.71 -6.02
C PRO A 116 3.53 6.93 -6.34
N VAL A 117 2.83 7.44 -5.35
CA VAL A 117 2.04 8.69 -5.44
C VAL A 117 2.96 9.88 -5.14
N LYS A 118 3.43 10.56 -6.19
CA LYS A 118 4.39 11.68 -6.07
C LYS A 118 3.93 12.99 -6.67
N ALA A 119 2.99 12.94 -7.58
CA ALA A 119 2.45 14.08 -8.32
C ALA A 119 0.98 13.80 -8.63
N ASP A 120 0.29 14.78 -9.18
CA ASP A 120 -1.07 14.60 -9.66
C ASP A 120 -1.13 13.45 -10.68
N MET A 121 -2.18 12.65 -10.59
CA MET A 121 -2.30 11.40 -11.33
C MET A 121 -3.64 11.34 -12.05
N LYS A 122 -3.62 10.68 -13.23
CA LYS A 122 -4.84 10.24 -13.92
C LYS A 122 -4.80 8.74 -14.07
N ILE A 123 -5.80 8.10 -13.49
CA ILE A 123 -5.88 6.64 -13.45
C ILE A 123 -7.23 6.15 -13.92
N THR A 124 -7.24 4.92 -14.45
CA THR A 124 -8.47 4.16 -14.65
C THR A 124 -8.39 2.87 -13.85
N VAL A 125 -9.42 2.64 -13.05
CA VAL A 125 -9.61 1.43 -12.25
C VAL A 125 -10.83 0.67 -12.75
N PRO A 126 -10.88 -0.67 -12.60
CA PRO A 126 -12.05 -1.47 -12.95
C PRO A 126 -13.29 -1.03 -12.16
N ASP A 127 -14.46 -1.11 -12.77
CA ASP A 127 -15.72 -0.67 -12.16
C ASP A 127 -16.09 -1.48 -10.90
N GLU A 128 -15.63 -2.72 -10.82
CA GLU A 128 -15.82 -3.59 -9.65
C GLU A 128 -15.27 -3.01 -8.35
N VAL A 129 -14.28 -2.11 -8.46
CA VAL A 129 -13.67 -1.43 -7.30
C VAL A 129 -14.69 -0.58 -6.55
N PHE A 130 -15.66 0.01 -7.23
CA PHE A 130 -16.68 0.87 -6.63
C PHE A 130 -17.80 0.09 -5.92
N GLY A 131 -17.88 -1.23 -6.12
CA GLY A 131 -18.85 -2.12 -5.47
C GLY A 131 -18.34 -2.84 -4.23
N VAL A 132 -17.07 -2.65 -3.86
CA VAL A 132 -16.47 -3.36 -2.72
C VAL A 132 -16.99 -2.78 -1.40
N LYS A 133 -17.56 -3.64 -0.56
CA LYS A 133 -17.96 -3.31 0.82
C LYS A 133 -16.93 -3.79 1.82
N LYS A 134 -16.70 -3.00 2.86
CA LYS A 134 -15.93 -3.39 4.03
C LYS A 134 -16.87 -3.62 5.21
N TRP A 135 -16.74 -4.76 5.88
CA TRP A 135 -17.53 -5.11 7.07
C TRP A 135 -16.62 -5.27 8.27
N GLU A 136 -17.03 -4.72 9.39
CA GLU A 136 -16.46 -5.11 10.68
C GLU A 136 -17.13 -6.41 11.13
N THR A 137 -16.34 -7.45 11.31
CA THR A 137 -16.83 -8.78 11.65
C THR A 137 -16.35 -9.21 13.04
N THR A 138 -17.13 -10.04 13.72
CA THR A 138 -16.74 -10.63 15.00
C THR A 138 -16.37 -12.10 14.79
N VAL A 139 -15.22 -12.50 15.31
CA VAL A 139 -14.81 -13.91 15.29
C VAL A 139 -15.70 -14.71 16.23
N ILE A 140 -16.43 -15.71 15.68
CA ILE A 140 -17.23 -16.66 16.48
C ILE A 140 -16.35 -17.83 16.93
N SER A 141 -15.61 -18.42 16.00
CA SER A 141 -14.69 -19.52 16.30
C SER A 141 -13.49 -19.51 15.37
N ASN A 142 -12.40 -20.12 15.82
CA ASN A 142 -11.16 -20.32 15.06
C ASN A 142 -10.56 -21.66 15.45
N ASP A 143 -11.11 -22.73 14.91
CA ASP A 143 -10.82 -24.11 15.34
C ASP A 143 -9.90 -24.82 14.34
N SER A 144 -9.06 -25.72 14.85
CA SER A 144 -8.23 -26.57 14.01
C SER A 144 -9.04 -27.77 13.57
N VAL A 145 -9.43 -27.84 12.30
CA VAL A 145 -10.22 -28.93 11.73
C VAL A 145 -9.36 -30.05 11.14
N ALA A 146 -8.10 -29.73 10.79
CA ALA A 146 -7.09 -30.70 10.37
C ALA A 146 -5.68 -30.13 10.62
N THR A 147 -4.64 -30.94 10.39
CA THR A 147 -3.25 -30.51 10.50
C THR A 147 -3.01 -29.32 9.54
N PHE A 148 -2.61 -28.17 10.09
CA PHE A 148 -2.38 -26.90 9.38
C PHE A 148 -3.62 -26.27 8.73
N ILE A 149 -4.83 -26.77 9.00
CA ILE A 149 -6.08 -26.19 8.50
C ILE A 149 -6.91 -25.70 9.66
N LYS A 150 -7.29 -24.42 9.62
CA LYS A 150 -8.18 -23.78 10.58
C LYS A 150 -9.48 -23.35 9.91
N GLU A 151 -10.58 -23.58 10.60
CA GLU A 151 -11.88 -23.01 10.27
C GLU A 151 -12.06 -21.72 11.06
N LEU A 152 -12.21 -20.61 10.34
CA LEU A 152 -12.49 -19.30 10.89
C LEU A 152 -13.93 -18.93 10.61
N VAL A 153 -14.76 -18.82 11.62
CA VAL A 153 -16.16 -18.41 11.49
C VAL A 153 -16.31 -16.97 11.93
N LEU A 154 -16.81 -16.14 11.03
CA LEU A 154 -17.01 -14.72 11.23
C LEU A 154 -18.49 -14.38 11.20
N LYS A 155 -18.94 -13.56 12.16
CA LYS A 155 -20.29 -13.01 12.19
C LYS A 155 -20.28 -11.66 11.49
N LEU A 156 -21.13 -11.52 10.46
CA LEU A 156 -21.39 -10.23 9.80
C LEU A 156 -22.33 -9.36 10.67
N PRO A 157 -22.35 -8.05 10.46
CA PRO A 157 -23.36 -7.16 11.02
C PRO A 157 -24.78 -7.62 10.64
N GLU A 158 -25.77 -7.30 11.48
CA GLU A 158 -27.15 -7.70 11.24
C GLU A 158 -27.68 -7.07 9.95
N GLY A 159 -28.33 -7.90 9.11
CA GLY A 159 -28.90 -7.49 7.83
C GLY A 159 -27.93 -7.47 6.65
N GLU A 160 -26.64 -7.73 6.87
CA GLU A 160 -25.65 -7.83 5.81
C GLU A 160 -25.54 -9.26 5.28
N ASN A 161 -25.34 -9.36 3.97
CA ASN A 161 -25.13 -10.64 3.28
C ASN A 161 -23.96 -10.48 2.30
N VAL A 162 -23.08 -11.46 2.25
CA VAL A 162 -22.05 -11.55 1.23
C VAL A 162 -22.65 -12.25 0.01
N GLY A 163 -22.80 -11.50 -1.09
CA GLY A 163 -23.13 -12.08 -2.39
C GLY A 163 -21.97 -12.97 -2.85
N PHE A 164 -22.08 -14.27 -2.63
CA PHE A 164 -21.05 -15.23 -3.02
C PHE A 164 -21.16 -15.53 -4.52
N GLU A 165 -20.05 -15.34 -5.22
CA GLU A 165 -19.86 -15.81 -6.60
C GLU A 165 -18.68 -16.79 -6.65
N ALA A 166 -18.78 -17.81 -7.48
CA ALA A 166 -17.73 -18.81 -7.65
C ALA A 166 -16.45 -18.13 -8.17
N GLY A 167 -15.34 -18.31 -7.46
CA GLY A 167 -14.07 -17.64 -7.77
C GLY A 167 -13.87 -16.31 -7.03
N GLY A 168 -14.87 -15.81 -6.32
CA GLY A 168 -14.75 -14.66 -5.44
C GLY A 168 -13.78 -14.93 -4.27
N TYR A 169 -13.17 -13.88 -3.74
CA TYR A 169 -12.34 -13.95 -2.53
C TYR A 169 -12.64 -12.76 -1.63
N VAL A 170 -12.31 -12.89 -0.37
CA VAL A 170 -12.39 -11.83 0.62
C VAL A 170 -10.98 -11.46 1.09
N GLN A 171 -10.75 -10.18 1.28
CA GLN A 171 -9.53 -9.69 1.90
C GLN A 171 -9.83 -9.42 3.38
N MET A 172 -9.07 -10.05 4.27
CA MET A 172 -9.19 -9.82 5.71
C MET A 172 -8.15 -8.80 6.16
N GLU A 173 -8.60 -7.80 6.90
CA GLU A 173 -7.75 -6.85 7.59
C GLU A 173 -7.86 -7.11 9.09
N ILE A 174 -6.73 -7.27 9.74
CA ILE A 174 -6.64 -7.47 11.20
C ILE A 174 -6.07 -6.19 11.79
N PRO A 175 -6.74 -5.57 12.79
CA PRO A 175 -6.20 -4.39 13.45
C PRO A 175 -4.86 -4.70 14.13
N PRO A 176 -3.99 -3.70 14.29
CA PRO A 176 -2.72 -3.88 14.99
C PRO A 176 -2.93 -4.48 16.38
N TYR A 177 -2.22 -5.54 16.72
CA TYR A 177 -2.27 -6.18 18.05
C TYR A 177 -0.86 -6.41 18.58
N LEU A 178 -0.74 -6.38 19.92
CA LEU A 178 0.49 -6.74 20.60
C LEU A 178 0.63 -8.27 20.62
N SER A 179 1.60 -8.79 19.89
CA SER A 179 1.93 -10.21 19.91
C SER A 179 2.95 -10.49 21.01
N LEU A 180 2.62 -11.40 21.92
CA LEU A 180 3.54 -11.86 22.97
C LEU A 180 4.71 -12.72 22.41
N ILE A 181 4.62 -13.14 21.15
CA ILE A 181 5.66 -13.94 20.48
C ILE A 181 6.84 -13.09 20.01
N HIS A 182 6.66 -11.78 19.94
CA HIS A 182 7.66 -10.82 19.46
C HIS A 182 8.31 -10.01 20.60
N ILE A 183 8.20 -10.50 21.83
CA ILE A 183 8.87 -9.92 23.01
C ILE A 183 10.27 -10.53 23.15
#